data_70e1b26dcb304457e9cf255953f2a30a
#
_entry.id   70e1b26dcb304457e9cf255953f2a30a
#
_cell.length_a   1.000
_cell.length_b   1.000
_cell.length_c   1.000
_cell.angle_alpha   90.00
_cell.angle_beta   90.00
_cell.angle_gamma   90.00
#
_symmetry.space_group_name_H-M   'P 1'
#
loop_
_entity.id
_entity.type
_entity.pdbx_description
1 polymer ?
#
loop_
_entity_poly.entity_id
_entity_poly.type
_entity_poly.pdbx_seq_one_letter_code
_entity_poly.pdbx_strand_id
1 'polypeptide(L)'
;IVHHENRILIRYTLLDAHSATTLRFRPFLAFRSVREYTHENAQASRDYQLVENGIKTCMYPGYPELFMQLNKACEFHFQPDWYRGFEYPKEQERGYDFNEDLYVPGYFEVDIKKGESIVFSAGTSEVTPRRLKQTFEAEVADRTPRDSFYHCLKNSAHQFHNQQEGEHYILAGYPWFKCRARDMFISLPGLTLALDEVDQFEDVMKTAEKAIRSFINDEPAGYKIYEMEHPDVLLWAVWALQQYAKETSREQCRQKYGELLKDIIEFIRQRKHENLFLHENGLLYANGTDKAITWMNSTVNGHPVIPRTGYIVEFNALWYNALRFVADLVREDGNVLLADALDAQAEVTGKSFIEVFRNEYGYLLDYVDGNMMDWSVRPNMIFAVAFDYSPLDRAQKKQVLDIATKELLTPKGLRTLSPKSGGYNPNYVGPQIQRDYAYHQGTAWPWLMGFYMEAYLRIYKMSGLSFIERQLIGLEDELTIHCISSLPELFDGNPPFKGRGAVSFAMNVAEVLRILKLLSKY
;
A
#
# COMPACT_ATOMS: atom_id res chain seq x y z
N ILE A 1 -18.11 8.57 2.31
CA ILE A 1 -18.27 7.29 3.04
C ILE A 1 -18.24 7.61 4.53
N VAL A 2 -19.14 7.04 5.29
CA VAL A 2 -19.23 7.19 6.75
C VAL A 2 -18.15 6.33 7.40
N HIS A 3 -17.45 6.88 8.38
CA HIS A 3 -16.38 6.18 9.09
C HIS A 3 -16.93 4.96 9.83
N HIS A 4 -16.29 3.80 9.67
CA HIS A 4 -16.68 2.49 10.22
C HIS A 4 -18.06 1.95 9.81
N GLU A 5 -18.75 2.55 8.82
CA GLU A 5 -20.01 2.05 8.30
C GLU A 5 -19.93 1.71 6.80
N ASN A 6 -20.66 0.67 6.40
CA ASN A 6 -20.89 0.39 4.98
C ASN A 6 -21.97 1.31 4.43
N ARG A 7 -21.65 2.61 4.35
CA ARG A 7 -22.59 3.68 4.00
C ARG A 7 -21.94 4.80 3.22
N ILE A 8 -22.61 5.25 2.17
CA ILE A 8 -22.27 6.50 1.48
C ILE A 8 -23.32 7.56 1.77
N LEU A 9 -22.88 8.81 1.89
CA LEU A 9 -23.73 9.99 1.96
C LEU A 9 -23.36 10.93 0.81
N ILE A 10 -24.35 11.38 0.08
CA ILE A 10 -24.18 12.34 -1.01
C ILE A 10 -25.06 13.55 -0.72
N ARG A 11 -24.47 14.73 -0.61
CA ARG A 11 -25.19 15.99 -0.40
C ARG A 11 -25.36 16.74 -1.72
N TYR A 12 -26.60 17.07 -2.03
CA TYR A 12 -27.00 17.93 -3.15
C TYR A 12 -27.48 19.26 -2.60
N THR A 13 -26.90 20.37 -3.05
CA THR A 13 -27.31 21.72 -2.63
C THR A 13 -27.78 22.50 -3.84
N LEU A 14 -29.00 23.04 -3.78
CA LEU A 14 -29.53 23.90 -4.81
C LEU A 14 -29.03 25.33 -4.59
N LEU A 15 -28.02 25.74 -5.33
CA LEU A 15 -27.38 27.05 -5.16
C LEU A 15 -28.26 28.18 -5.68
N ASP A 16 -28.93 27.97 -6.82
CA ASP A 16 -29.83 28.96 -7.42
C ASP A 16 -31.00 28.29 -8.14
N ALA A 17 -32.16 28.91 -8.06
CA ALA A 17 -33.38 28.50 -8.75
C ALA A 17 -34.36 29.67 -8.83
N HIS A 18 -35.06 29.76 -9.96
CA HIS A 18 -36.07 30.80 -10.19
C HIS A 18 -37.51 30.37 -9.80
N SER A 19 -37.70 29.07 -9.53
CA SER A 19 -39.01 28.49 -9.20
C SER A 19 -38.87 27.32 -8.23
N ALA A 20 -40.01 26.79 -7.77
CA ALA A 20 -40.06 25.51 -7.06
C ALA A 20 -39.41 24.43 -7.93
N THR A 21 -38.56 23.63 -7.31
CA THR A 21 -37.75 22.61 -8.00
C THR A 21 -37.94 21.28 -7.32
N THR A 22 -38.15 20.23 -8.10
CA THR A 22 -38.21 18.84 -7.63
C THR A 22 -36.95 18.12 -8.13
N LEU A 23 -36.18 17.50 -7.23
CA LEU A 23 -35.10 16.61 -7.57
C LEU A 23 -35.63 15.18 -7.72
N ARG A 24 -35.12 14.49 -8.75
CA ARG A 24 -35.40 13.08 -8.98
C ARG A 24 -34.09 12.29 -8.85
N PHE A 25 -34.05 11.36 -7.89
CA PHE A 25 -32.89 10.46 -7.70
C PHE A 25 -33.24 9.09 -8.26
N ARG A 26 -32.45 8.64 -9.24
CA ARG A 26 -32.59 7.33 -9.88
C ARG A 26 -31.35 6.49 -9.56
N PRO A 27 -31.42 5.54 -8.61
CA PRO A 27 -30.27 4.72 -8.24
C PRO A 27 -30.04 3.61 -9.28
N PHE A 28 -28.78 3.41 -9.66
CA PHE A 28 -28.32 2.32 -10.51
C PHE A 28 -27.65 1.27 -9.62
N LEU A 29 -28.16 0.04 -9.62
CA LEU A 29 -27.77 -1.02 -8.70
C LEU A 29 -27.08 -2.15 -9.46
N ALA A 30 -25.97 -2.65 -8.91
CA ALA A 30 -25.23 -3.77 -9.46
C ALA A 30 -25.38 -5.06 -8.65
N PHE A 31 -25.26 -5.04 -7.32
CA PHE A 31 -25.29 -6.22 -6.43
C PHE A 31 -24.37 -7.34 -6.91
N ARG A 32 -23.06 -7.09 -6.96
CA ARG A 32 -22.06 -8.01 -7.50
C ARG A 32 -20.73 -7.91 -6.78
N SER A 33 -19.87 -8.90 -7.03
CA SER A 33 -18.45 -8.80 -6.70
C SER A 33 -17.78 -7.67 -7.50
N VAL A 34 -16.76 -7.04 -6.95
CA VAL A 34 -15.92 -6.03 -7.65
C VAL A 34 -15.18 -6.62 -8.87
N ARG A 35 -15.14 -7.94 -9.01
CA ARG A 35 -14.44 -8.65 -10.09
C ARG A 35 -15.36 -9.16 -11.20
N GLU A 36 -16.66 -8.91 -11.09
CA GLU A 36 -17.69 -9.43 -12.01
C GLU A 36 -18.59 -8.29 -12.45
N TYR A 37 -19.25 -8.45 -13.59
CA TYR A 37 -20.26 -7.52 -14.07
C TYR A 37 -21.64 -8.14 -14.04
N THR A 38 -22.65 -7.32 -13.84
CA THR A 38 -24.05 -7.73 -13.84
C THR A 38 -24.64 -7.52 -15.23
N HIS A 39 -25.39 -8.50 -15.70
CA HIS A 39 -26.23 -8.37 -16.89
C HIS A 39 -27.69 -8.60 -16.53
N GLU A 40 -28.60 -8.05 -17.35
CA GLU A 40 -30.04 -8.26 -17.16
C GLU A 40 -30.37 -9.74 -17.03
N ASN A 41 -31.09 -10.10 -15.97
CA ASN A 41 -31.46 -11.47 -15.70
C ASN A 41 -32.81 -11.57 -14.96
N ALA A 42 -33.45 -12.73 -15.06
CA ALA A 42 -34.74 -12.99 -14.44
C ALA A 42 -34.65 -13.34 -12.93
N GLN A 43 -33.42 -13.51 -12.39
CA GLN A 43 -33.19 -13.88 -10.98
C GLN A 43 -33.17 -12.67 -10.06
N ALA A 44 -32.95 -11.47 -10.61
CA ALA A 44 -32.94 -10.24 -9.86
C ALA A 44 -34.32 -9.96 -9.27
N SER A 45 -34.43 -9.95 -7.94
CA SER A 45 -35.65 -9.55 -7.25
C SER A 45 -35.99 -8.08 -7.54
N ARG A 46 -37.25 -7.83 -7.77
CA ARG A 46 -37.83 -6.48 -7.90
C ARG A 46 -38.47 -5.99 -6.62
N ASP A 47 -38.41 -6.79 -5.57
CA ASP A 47 -39.08 -6.48 -4.30
C ASP A 47 -38.39 -5.32 -3.58
N TYR A 48 -39.21 -4.51 -2.94
CA TYR A 48 -38.75 -3.45 -2.05
C TYR A 48 -39.69 -3.31 -0.85
N GLN A 49 -39.19 -2.72 0.21
CA GLN A 49 -40.01 -2.35 1.37
C GLN A 49 -39.80 -0.87 1.67
N LEU A 50 -40.87 -0.20 2.03
CA LEU A 50 -40.81 1.19 2.46
C LEU A 50 -40.14 1.27 3.85
N VAL A 51 -39.24 2.23 4.00
CA VAL A 51 -38.64 2.66 5.27
C VAL A 51 -38.86 4.18 5.42
N GLU A 52 -38.50 4.75 6.58
CA GLU A 52 -38.62 6.18 6.78
C GLU A 52 -37.82 6.97 5.72
N ASN A 53 -38.53 7.79 4.92
CA ASN A 53 -37.97 8.58 3.81
C ASN A 53 -37.14 7.78 2.82
N GLY A 54 -37.56 6.56 2.48
CA GLY A 54 -36.81 5.74 1.56
C GLY A 54 -37.34 4.33 1.35
N ILE A 55 -36.47 3.48 0.82
CA ILE A 55 -36.74 2.05 0.61
C ILE A 55 -35.59 1.19 1.07
N LYS A 56 -35.85 -0.09 1.30
CA LYS A 56 -34.85 -1.15 1.29
C LYS A 56 -35.13 -2.17 0.20
N THR A 57 -34.09 -2.75 -0.37
CA THR A 57 -34.16 -3.76 -1.42
C THR A 57 -32.93 -4.70 -1.36
N CYS A 58 -33.07 -5.90 -1.92
CA CYS A 58 -31.98 -6.83 -2.14
C CYS A 58 -32.24 -7.58 -3.45
N MET A 59 -31.32 -7.47 -4.43
CA MET A 59 -31.51 -8.07 -5.74
C MET A 59 -31.34 -9.59 -5.75
N TYR A 60 -30.45 -10.13 -4.89
CA TYR A 60 -30.15 -11.56 -4.88
C TYR A 60 -30.02 -12.11 -3.47
N PRO A 61 -30.48 -13.34 -3.19
CA PRO A 61 -30.28 -14.00 -1.91
C PRO A 61 -28.78 -14.11 -1.55
N GLY A 62 -28.45 -13.89 -0.29
CA GLY A 62 -27.08 -13.94 0.20
C GLY A 62 -26.29 -12.62 0.13
N TYR A 63 -26.83 -11.61 -0.52
CA TYR A 63 -26.33 -10.23 -0.44
C TYR A 63 -27.00 -9.47 0.72
N PRO A 64 -26.32 -8.45 1.28
CA PRO A 64 -26.92 -7.60 2.29
C PRO A 64 -28.08 -6.78 1.71
N GLU A 65 -29.05 -6.43 2.56
CA GLU A 65 -30.09 -5.46 2.20
C GLU A 65 -29.45 -4.08 1.98
N LEU A 66 -29.91 -3.37 0.96
CA LEU A 66 -29.51 -2.00 0.66
C LEU A 66 -30.62 -1.04 1.09
N PHE A 67 -30.33 -0.18 2.04
CA PHE A 67 -31.20 0.90 2.51
C PHE A 67 -30.83 2.18 1.76
N MET A 68 -31.80 2.79 1.11
CA MET A 68 -31.67 4.07 0.42
C MET A 68 -32.65 5.07 1.03
N GLN A 69 -32.15 6.09 1.71
CA GLN A 69 -32.94 7.04 2.49
C GLN A 69 -32.51 8.48 2.26
N LEU A 70 -33.44 9.42 2.32
CA LEU A 70 -33.20 10.85 2.23
C LEU A 70 -33.43 11.53 3.58
N ASN A 71 -32.70 12.60 3.86
CA ASN A 71 -32.92 13.39 5.10
C ASN A 71 -34.25 14.13 5.16
N LYS A 72 -35.01 14.13 4.10
CA LYS A 72 -36.32 14.80 3.95
C LYS A 72 -37.33 13.83 3.39
N ALA A 73 -38.63 14.03 3.73
CA ALA A 73 -39.71 13.25 3.16
C ALA A 73 -39.67 13.28 1.62
N CYS A 74 -39.78 12.15 1.01
CA CYS A 74 -39.73 11.93 -0.43
C CYS A 74 -40.82 10.92 -0.85
N GLU A 75 -41.17 10.96 -2.11
CA GLU A 75 -42.03 9.97 -2.73
C GLU A 75 -41.18 8.99 -3.53
N PHE A 76 -41.41 7.68 -3.37
CA PHE A 76 -40.77 6.66 -4.17
C PHE A 76 -41.74 6.15 -5.23
N HIS A 77 -41.35 6.30 -6.49
CA HIS A 77 -42.09 5.83 -7.64
C HIS A 77 -41.44 4.51 -8.13
N PHE A 78 -42.17 3.41 -7.93
CA PHE A 78 -41.72 2.09 -8.40
C PHE A 78 -41.83 2.02 -9.92
N GLN A 79 -40.70 1.99 -10.58
CA GLN A 79 -40.57 1.88 -12.04
C GLN A 79 -39.31 1.05 -12.37
N PRO A 80 -39.40 -0.28 -12.16
CA PRO A 80 -38.25 -1.16 -12.34
C PRO A 80 -37.87 -1.29 -13.81
N ASP A 81 -36.60 -1.11 -14.12
CA ASP A 81 -36.04 -1.27 -15.46
C ASP A 81 -34.55 -1.65 -15.38
N TRP A 82 -34.04 -2.19 -16.51
CA TRP A 82 -32.62 -2.40 -16.72
C TRP A 82 -32.08 -1.36 -17.68
N TYR A 83 -31.01 -0.70 -17.26
CA TYR A 83 -30.20 0.17 -18.10
C TYR A 83 -29.02 -0.63 -18.62
N ARG A 84 -28.96 -0.84 -19.94
CA ARG A 84 -28.09 -1.81 -20.60
C ARG A 84 -26.89 -1.15 -21.24
N GLY A 85 -25.77 -1.91 -21.31
CA GLY A 85 -24.62 -1.54 -22.11
C GLY A 85 -23.79 -0.39 -21.54
N PHE A 86 -23.65 -0.30 -20.20
CA PHE A 86 -22.63 0.58 -19.62
C PHE A 86 -21.25 0.05 -19.96
N GLU A 87 -20.39 0.90 -20.49
CA GLU A 87 -19.04 0.54 -20.89
C GLU A 87 -18.00 1.13 -19.95
N TYR A 88 -16.99 0.32 -19.62
CA TYR A 88 -15.84 0.69 -18.80
C TYR A 88 -14.56 0.67 -19.66
N PRO A 89 -14.17 1.78 -20.31
CA PRO A 89 -13.04 1.81 -21.25
C PRO A 89 -11.71 1.37 -20.64
N LYS A 90 -11.49 1.62 -19.35
CA LYS A 90 -10.28 1.17 -18.67
C LYS A 90 -10.20 -0.34 -18.50
N GLU A 91 -11.32 -1.03 -18.30
CA GLU A 91 -11.35 -2.50 -18.27
C GLU A 91 -11.14 -3.09 -19.66
N GLN A 92 -11.70 -2.44 -20.68
CA GLN A 92 -11.46 -2.80 -22.08
C GLN A 92 -9.97 -2.69 -22.45
N GLU A 93 -9.30 -1.59 -22.07
CA GLU A 93 -7.85 -1.41 -22.26
C GLU A 93 -7.02 -2.53 -21.59
N ARG A 94 -7.55 -3.13 -20.53
CA ARG A 94 -6.94 -4.22 -19.76
C ARG A 94 -7.28 -5.60 -20.30
N GLY A 95 -8.12 -5.69 -21.32
CA GLY A 95 -8.53 -6.95 -21.95
C GLY A 95 -9.52 -7.77 -21.12
N TYR A 96 -10.26 -7.13 -20.23
CA TYR A 96 -11.34 -7.73 -19.44
C TYR A 96 -12.70 -7.50 -20.09
N ASP A 97 -13.73 -8.19 -19.57
CA ASP A 97 -15.12 -7.80 -19.80
C ASP A 97 -15.32 -6.37 -19.30
N PHE A 98 -16.03 -5.56 -20.11
CA PHE A 98 -16.15 -4.12 -19.86
C PHE A 98 -17.58 -3.62 -20.04
N ASN A 99 -18.55 -4.51 -20.24
CA ASN A 99 -19.96 -4.15 -20.38
C ASN A 99 -20.75 -4.58 -19.16
N GLU A 100 -21.67 -3.73 -18.72
CA GLU A 100 -22.54 -4.00 -17.58
C GLU A 100 -23.95 -3.48 -17.81
N ASP A 101 -24.95 -4.22 -17.31
CA ASP A 101 -26.31 -3.73 -17.19
C ASP A 101 -26.59 -3.41 -15.71
N LEU A 102 -27.23 -2.27 -15.45
CA LEU A 102 -27.55 -1.82 -14.10
C LEU A 102 -29.06 -1.80 -13.89
N TYR A 103 -29.48 -2.40 -12.78
CA TYR A 103 -30.88 -2.42 -12.39
C TYR A 103 -31.29 -1.12 -11.71
N VAL A 104 -32.46 -0.61 -12.05
CA VAL A 104 -33.08 0.57 -11.44
C VAL A 104 -34.43 0.18 -10.87
N PRO A 105 -34.65 0.23 -9.55
CA PRO A 105 -35.97 -0.12 -8.96
C PRO A 105 -37.04 0.95 -9.19
N GLY A 106 -36.65 2.16 -9.54
CA GLY A 106 -37.50 3.31 -9.70
C GLY A 106 -36.75 4.61 -9.37
N TYR A 107 -37.45 5.60 -8.87
CA TYR A 107 -36.82 6.88 -8.50
C TYR A 107 -37.52 7.52 -7.29
N PHE A 108 -36.75 8.35 -6.58
CA PHE A 108 -37.25 9.19 -5.50
C PHE A 108 -37.54 10.59 -6.02
N GLU A 109 -38.65 11.20 -5.63
CA GLU A 109 -38.91 12.62 -5.87
C GLU A 109 -38.90 13.37 -4.53
N VAL A 110 -38.23 14.52 -4.52
CA VAL A 110 -38.16 15.38 -3.34
C VAL A 110 -38.10 16.85 -3.76
N ASP A 111 -38.93 17.68 -3.17
CA ASP A 111 -38.93 19.12 -3.40
C ASP A 111 -37.73 19.76 -2.69
N ILE A 112 -37.08 20.68 -3.39
CA ILE A 112 -35.92 21.42 -2.89
C ILE A 112 -36.07 22.91 -3.20
N LYS A 113 -35.66 23.77 -2.26
CA LYS A 113 -35.67 25.24 -2.40
C LYS A 113 -34.26 25.76 -2.58
N LYS A 114 -34.13 26.94 -3.16
CA LYS A 114 -32.86 27.67 -3.22
C LYS A 114 -32.20 27.75 -1.84
N GLY A 115 -30.92 27.40 -1.76
CA GLY A 115 -30.13 27.33 -0.54
C GLY A 115 -30.34 26.08 0.29
N GLU A 116 -31.30 25.22 -0.05
CA GLU A 116 -31.54 23.95 0.67
C GLU A 116 -30.55 22.86 0.22
N SER A 117 -30.27 21.92 1.14
CA SER A 117 -29.49 20.73 0.84
C SER A 117 -30.28 19.46 1.16
N ILE A 118 -30.20 18.50 0.27
CA ILE A 118 -30.70 17.12 0.44
C ILE A 118 -29.50 16.20 0.61
N VAL A 119 -29.56 15.30 1.60
CA VAL A 119 -28.57 14.24 1.81
C VAL A 119 -29.21 12.91 1.45
N PHE A 120 -28.68 12.25 0.44
CA PHE A 120 -29.01 10.89 0.05
C PHE A 120 -28.05 9.92 0.75
N SER A 121 -28.60 8.89 1.40
CA SER A 121 -27.87 7.82 2.06
C SER A 121 -28.11 6.50 1.35
N ALA A 122 -27.05 5.73 1.08
CA ALA A 122 -27.14 4.34 0.69
C ALA A 122 -26.19 3.51 1.57
N GLY A 123 -26.72 2.44 2.20
CA GLY A 123 -25.94 1.62 3.13
C GLY A 123 -26.63 0.30 3.48
N THR A 124 -25.92 -0.56 4.21
CA THR A 124 -26.38 -1.91 4.58
C THR A 124 -27.21 -1.98 5.87
N SER A 125 -27.53 -0.83 6.46
CA SER A 125 -28.38 -0.72 7.65
C SER A 125 -29.30 0.49 7.53
N GLU A 126 -30.46 0.44 8.23
CA GLU A 126 -31.37 1.57 8.30
C GLU A 126 -30.78 2.70 9.14
N VAL A 127 -31.13 3.95 8.80
CA VAL A 127 -30.72 5.14 9.55
C VAL A 127 -31.93 6.00 9.90
N THR A 128 -31.77 6.86 10.89
CA THR A 128 -32.74 7.91 11.21
C THR A 128 -32.54 9.08 10.26
N PRO A 129 -33.43 9.35 9.29
CA PRO A 129 -33.25 10.35 8.23
C PRO A 129 -32.91 11.75 8.73
N ARG A 130 -33.51 12.20 9.81
CA ARG A 130 -33.27 13.53 10.42
C ARG A 130 -31.82 13.75 10.86
N ARG A 131 -31.05 12.66 11.09
CA ARG A 131 -29.63 12.74 11.49
C ARG A 131 -28.68 12.81 10.31
N LEU A 132 -29.11 12.52 9.09
CA LEU A 132 -28.22 12.42 7.92
C LEU A 132 -27.43 13.69 7.63
N LYS A 133 -28.03 14.89 7.81
CA LYS A 133 -27.30 16.16 7.67
C LYS A 133 -26.19 16.29 8.71
N GLN A 134 -26.50 16.02 9.97
CA GLN A 134 -25.54 16.07 11.07
C GLN A 134 -24.40 15.06 10.87
N THR A 135 -24.74 13.83 10.47
CA THR A 135 -23.75 12.80 10.15
C THR A 135 -22.82 13.25 9.02
N PHE A 136 -23.41 13.81 7.95
CA PHE A 136 -22.61 14.34 6.82
C PHE A 136 -21.66 15.47 7.26
N GLU A 137 -22.16 16.40 8.08
CA GLU A 137 -21.38 17.53 8.58
C GLU A 137 -20.26 17.08 9.52
N ALA A 138 -20.54 16.11 10.40
CA ALA A 138 -19.54 15.51 11.28
C ALA A 138 -18.43 14.81 10.47
N GLU A 139 -18.79 14.01 9.46
CA GLU A 139 -17.84 13.35 8.56
C GLU A 139 -16.96 14.35 7.78
N VAL A 140 -17.53 15.49 7.38
CA VAL A 140 -16.75 16.53 6.69
C VAL A 140 -15.83 17.27 7.67
N ALA A 141 -16.29 17.54 8.89
CA ALA A 141 -15.51 18.24 9.90
C ALA A 141 -14.32 17.42 10.43
N ASP A 142 -14.48 16.09 10.48
CA ASP A 142 -13.44 15.18 10.92
C ASP A 142 -12.29 15.00 9.88
N ARG A 143 -12.56 15.34 8.62
CA ARG A 143 -11.58 15.20 7.54
C ARG A 143 -10.62 16.37 7.50
N THR A 144 -9.33 16.04 7.28
CA THR A 144 -8.35 17.06 6.94
C THR A 144 -8.74 17.76 5.63
N PRO A 145 -8.75 19.11 5.56
CA PRO A 145 -9.00 19.84 4.30
C PRO A 145 -8.03 19.42 3.21
N ARG A 146 -8.50 19.29 1.96
CA ARG A 146 -7.66 18.92 0.80
C ARG A 146 -7.08 20.18 0.13
N ASP A 147 -6.39 21.00 0.88
CA ASP A 147 -5.86 22.31 0.47
C ASP A 147 -4.35 22.28 0.16
N SER A 148 -3.69 21.15 0.39
CA SER A 148 -2.27 20.96 0.11
C SER A 148 -1.97 19.52 -0.27
N PHE A 149 -0.82 19.30 -0.89
CA PHE A 149 -0.30 17.96 -1.22
C PHE A 149 -0.24 17.07 0.03
N TYR A 150 0.33 17.59 1.11
CA TYR A 150 0.41 16.86 2.38
C TYR A 150 -0.97 16.49 2.93
N HIS A 151 -1.92 17.42 2.97
CA HIS A 151 -3.26 17.17 3.49
C HIS A 151 -4.07 16.19 2.61
N CYS A 152 -3.87 16.21 1.31
CA CYS A 152 -4.43 15.20 0.42
C CYS A 152 -3.92 13.80 0.74
N LEU A 153 -2.59 13.66 0.91
CA LEU A 153 -1.98 12.37 1.26
C LEU A 153 -2.35 11.92 2.68
N LYS A 154 -2.48 12.83 3.64
CA LYS A 154 -2.97 12.52 5.00
C LYS A 154 -4.37 11.92 4.96
N ASN A 155 -5.31 12.52 4.22
CA ASN A 155 -6.64 11.93 4.01
C ASN A 155 -6.57 10.55 3.36
N SER A 156 -5.67 10.37 2.39
CA SER A 156 -5.49 9.07 1.74
C SER A 156 -4.92 8.03 2.70
N ALA A 157 -3.99 8.41 3.58
CA ALA A 157 -3.40 7.53 4.58
C ALA A 157 -4.46 6.93 5.51
N HIS A 158 -5.36 7.74 6.01
CA HIS A 158 -6.43 7.29 6.91
C HIS A 158 -7.40 6.29 6.24
N GLN A 159 -7.51 6.30 4.91
CA GLN A 159 -8.37 5.36 4.18
C GLN A 159 -7.83 3.93 4.14
N PHE A 160 -6.52 3.73 4.35
CA PHE A 160 -5.93 2.39 4.37
C PHE A 160 -6.10 1.69 5.72
N HIS A 161 -6.40 2.42 6.78
CA HIS A 161 -6.69 1.83 8.09
C HIS A 161 -8.04 1.13 8.08
N ASN A 162 -8.07 -0.12 8.52
CA ASN A 162 -9.27 -0.93 8.63
C ASN A 162 -9.32 -1.61 9.99
N GLN A 163 -10.48 -1.55 10.64
CA GLN A 163 -10.71 -2.20 11.92
C GLN A 163 -11.77 -3.27 11.77
N GLN A 164 -11.46 -4.50 12.21
CA GLN A 164 -12.41 -5.61 12.23
C GLN A 164 -12.24 -6.41 13.51
N GLU A 165 -13.35 -6.67 14.21
CA GLU A 165 -13.37 -7.51 15.43
C GLU A 165 -12.38 -7.05 16.52
N GLY A 166 -12.12 -5.74 16.60
CA GLY A 166 -11.19 -5.15 17.56
C GLY A 166 -9.72 -5.22 17.15
N GLU A 167 -9.40 -5.78 15.99
CA GLU A 167 -8.05 -5.82 15.42
C GLU A 167 -7.89 -4.75 14.34
N HIS A 168 -6.66 -4.20 14.23
CA HIS A 168 -6.33 -3.11 13.32
C HIS A 168 -5.42 -3.58 12.19
N TYR A 169 -5.76 -3.20 10.97
CA TYR A 169 -5.10 -3.63 9.74
C TYR A 169 -4.79 -2.45 8.84
N ILE A 170 -3.78 -2.59 7.98
CA ILE A 170 -3.55 -1.69 6.84
C ILE A 170 -3.82 -2.43 5.55
N LEU A 171 -4.74 -1.92 4.75
CA LEU A 171 -5.00 -2.45 3.41
C LEU A 171 -3.89 -1.99 2.46
N ALA A 172 -3.37 -2.90 1.63
CA ALA A 172 -2.29 -2.59 0.70
C ALA A 172 -2.72 -1.64 -0.43
N GLY A 173 -4.01 -1.61 -0.78
CA GLY A 173 -4.51 -0.69 -1.82
C GLY A 173 -5.92 -0.98 -2.27
N TYR A 174 -6.50 -0.01 -2.96
CA TYR A 174 -7.87 -0.05 -3.47
C TYR A 174 -7.91 -0.22 -4.98
N PRO A 175 -8.93 -0.96 -5.51
CA PRO A 175 -10.09 -1.53 -4.78
C PRO A 175 -9.93 -2.99 -4.35
N TRP A 176 -8.86 -3.71 -4.71
CA TRP A 176 -8.82 -5.19 -4.61
C TRP A 176 -7.77 -5.77 -3.66
N PHE A 177 -6.84 -4.96 -3.15
CA PHE A 177 -5.83 -5.48 -2.24
C PHE A 177 -6.37 -5.63 -0.81
N LYS A 178 -5.88 -6.67 -0.14
CA LYS A 178 -6.13 -6.96 1.27
C LYS A 178 -4.96 -6.47 2.13
N CYS A 179 -4.96 -6.81 3.41
CA CYS A 179 -3.81 -6.61 4.27
C CYS A 179 -2.74 -7.66 3.97
N ARG A 180 -1.68 -7.27 3.28
CA ARG A 180 -0.49 -8.10 3.04
C ARG A 180 0.60 -7.70 4.00
N ALA A 181 1.26 -8.66 4.62
CA ALA A 181 2.23 -8.41 5.69
C ALA A 181 3.38 -7.49 5.27
N ARG A 182 4.01 -7.74 4.11
CA ARG A 182 5.08 -6.89 3.60
C ARG A 182 4.62 -5.45 3.35
N ASP A 183 3.51 -5.30 2.61
CA ASP A 183 2.95 -3.98 2.29
C ASP A 183 2.57 -3.22 3.56
N MET A 184 2.01 -3.91 4.55
CA MET A 184 1.66 -3.34 5.84
C MET A 184 2.90 -2.82 6.57
N PHE A 185 3.95 -3.62 6.75
CA PHE A 185 5.14 -3.20 7.49
C PHE A 185 5.92 -2.07 6.79
N ILE A 186 5.99 -2.08 5.45
CA ILE A 186 6.60 -0.98 4.70
C ILE A 186 5.77 0.31 4.82
N SER A 187 4.43 0.19 4.78
CA SER A 187 3.53 1.34 4.81
C SER A 187 3.34 1.93 6.21
N LEU A 188 3.39 1.11 7.24
CA LEU A 188 3.01 1.47 8.60
C LEU A 188 3.71 2.73 9.12
N PRO A 189 5.05 2.91 9.01
CA PRO A 189 5.70 4.13 9.47
C PRO A 189 5.21 5.40 8.75
N GLY A 190 5.00 5.33 7.45
CA GLY A 190 4.56 6.49 6.66
C GLY A 190 3.09 6.85 6.87
N LEU A 191 2.22 5.85 7.10
CA LEU A 191 0.79 6.07 7.31
C LEU A 191 0.43 6.48 8.75
N THR A 192 1.37 6.41 9.69
CA THR A 192 1.15 6.70 11.12
C THR A 192 2.22 7.64 11.69
N LEU A 193 3.45 7.18 11.85
CA LEU A 193 4.53 7.95 12.47
C LEU A 193 4.85 9.25 11.72
N ALA A 194 4.77 9.23 10.39
CA ALA A 194 4.96 10.44 9.58
C ALA A 194 3.84 11.48 9.77
N LEU A 195 2.71 11.07 10.32
CA LEU A 195 1.56 11.91 10.66
C LEU A 195 1.50 12.29 12.16
N ASP A 196 2.51 11.91 12.94
CA ASP A 196 2.56 12.04 14.40
C ASP A 196 1.48 11.22 15.14
N GLU A 197 0.99 10.13 14.51
CA GLU A 197 -0.08 9.26 14.99
C GLU A 197 0.51 7.96 15.59
N VAL A 198 1.26 8.08 16.68
CA VAL A 198 1.98 6.97 17.34
C VAL A 198 1.01 5.90 17.85
N ASP A 199 -0.13 6.30 18.40
CA ASP A 199 -1.13 5.36 18.93
C ASP A 199 -1.68 4.45 17.83
N GLN A 200 -1.90 4.98 16.62
CA GLN A 200 -2.35 4.17 15.47
C GLN A 200 -1.28 3.15 15.03
N PHE A 201 0.01 3.53 15.09
CA PHE A 201 1.11 2.58 14.87
C PHE A 201 1.03 1.43 15.86
N GLU A 202 0.87 1.74 17.15
CA GLU A 202 0.82 0.75 18.22
C GLU A 202 -0.41 -0.17 18.13
N ASP A 203 -1.57 0.35 17.73
CA ASP A 203 -2.78 -0.44 17.51
C ASP A 203 -2.60 -1.47 16.38
N VAL A 204 -2.01 -1.06 15.26
CA VAL A 204 -1.70 -2.00 14.16
C VAL A 204 -0.62 -2.98 14.59
N MET A 205 0.44 -2.53 15.27
CA MET A 205 1.50 -3.42 15.74
C MET A 205 1.01 -4.44 16.77
N LYS A 206 0.02 -4.10 17.59
CA LYS A 206 -0.60 -5.06 18.52
C LYS A 206 -1.24 -6.25 17.78
N THR A 207 -1.91 -6.00 16.65
CA THR A 207 -2.45 -7.06 15.80
C THR A 207 -1.33 -7.81 15.08
N ALA A 208 -0.36 -7.07 14.54
CA ALA A 208 0.77 -7.63 13.81
C ALA A 208 1.67 -8.51 14.70
N GLU A 209 1.93 -8.10 15.94
CA GLU A 209 2.72 -8.89 16.90
C GLU A 209 2.07 -10.26 17.17
N LYS A 210 0.76 -10.30 17.36
CA LYS A 210 0.04 -11.57 17.52
C LYS A 210 0.23 -12.48 16.29
N ALA A 211 0.12 -11.90 15.09
CA ALA A 211 0.31 -12.65 13.85
C ALA A 211 1.77 -13.15 13.68
N ILE A 212 2.76 -12.32 14.01
CA ILE A 212 4.18 -12.71 14.02
C ILE A 212 4.41 -13.85 15.01
N ARG A 213 3.91 -13.76 16.25
CA ARG A 213 4.09 -14.79 17.26
C ARG A 213 3.42 -16.10 16.88
N SER A 214 2.20 -16.06 16.31
CA SER A 214 1.56 -17.25 15.77
C SER A 214 2.40 -17.90 14.66
N PHE A 215 2.98 -17.09 13.76
CA PHE A 215 3.88 -17.60 12.72
C PHE A 215 5.17 -18.22 13.26
N ILE A 216 5.84 -17.55 14.21
CA ILE A 216 7.08 -18.05 14.83
C ILE A 216 6.86 -19.37 15.61
N ASN A 217 5.70 -19.50 16.25
CA ASN A 217 5.34 -20.66 17.07
C ASN A 217 4.64 -21.78 16.29
N ASP A 218 4.46 -21.63 14.97
CA ASP A 218 3.70 -22.57 14.12
C ASP A 218 2.26 -22.78 14.62
N GLU A 219 1.61 -21.70 15.04
CA GLU A 219 0.23 -21.69 15.50
C GLU A 219 -0.73 -21.27 14.37
N PRO A 220 -1.99 -21.75 14.38
CA PRO A 220 -2.97 -21.32 13.38
C PRO A 220 -3.17 -19.81 13.37
N ALA A 221 -3.03 -19.19 12.19
CA ALA A 221 -3.26 -17.75 12.03
C ALA A 221 -4.75 -17.42 12.16
N GLY A 222 -5.14 -16.78 13.27
CA GLY A 222 -6.47 -16.19 13.46
C GLY A 222 -6.64 -14.78 12.87
N TYR A 223 -5.61 -14.24 12.24
CA TYR A 223 -5.54 -12.84 11.80
C TYR A 223 -5.64 -12.70 10.30
N LYS A 224 -6.26 -11.59 9.84
CA LYS A 224 -6.46 -11.30 8.41
C LYS A 224 -5.24 -10.59 7.79
N ILE A 225 -4.03 -11.00 8.18
CA ILE A 225 -2.76 -10.56 7.61
C ILE A 225 -2.22 -11.69 6.74
N TYR A 226 -2.16 -11.45 5.44
CA TYR A 226 -1.78 -12.47 4.45
C TYR A 226 -0.29 -12.40 4.12
N GLU A 227 0.26 -13.52 3.64
CA GLU A 227 1.63 -13.62 3.15
C GLU A 227 2.69 -13.38 4.25
N MET A 228 2.40 -13.74 5.52
CA MET A 228 3.35 -13.64 6.63
C MET A 228 4.58 -14.54 6.43
N GLU A 229 4.41 -15.65 5.70
CA GLU A 229 5.43 -16.64 5.41
C GLU A 229 6.48 -16.19 4.37
N HIS A 230 6.34 -15.01 3.76
CA HIS A 230 7.36 -14.53 2.82
C HIS A 230 8.67 -14.21 3.56
N PRO A 231 9.84 -14.57 2.96
CA PRO A 231 11.12 -14.56 3.66
C PRO A 231 11.56 -13.20 4.24
N ASP A 232 11.16 -12.10 3.63
CA ASP A 232 11.56 -10.75 4.02
C ASP A 232 10.61 -10.07 5.01
N VAL A 233 9.44 -10.67 5.28
CA VAL A 233 8.38 -10.02 6.08
C VAL A 233 8.83 -9.70 7.49
N LEU A 234 9.48 -10.65 8.18
CA LEU A 234 9.99 -10.43 9.53
C LEU A 234 11.09 -9.34 9.56
N LEU A 235 11.88 -9.24 8.51
CA LEU A 235 12.91 -8.21 8.39
C LEU A 235 12.30 -6.81 8.19
N TRP A 236 11.21 -6.71 7.42
CA TRP A 236 10.44 -5.47 7.29
C TRP A 236 9.74 -5.09 8.61
N ALA A 237 9.29 -6.07 9.39
CA ALA A 237 8.76 -5.81 10.74
C ALA A 237 9.83 -5.16 11.65
N VAL A 238 11.07 -5.69 11.63
CA VAL A 238 12.20 -5.08 12.36
C VAL A 238 12.48 -3.66 11.87
N TRP A 239 12.45 -3.42 10.54
CA TRP A 239 12.63 -2.07 10.00
C TRP A 239 11.51 -1.11 10.44
N ALA A 240 10.25 -1.54 10.45
CA ALA A 240 9.14 -0.73 10.94
C ALA A 240 9.30 -0.34 12.42
N LEU A 241 9.73 -1.28 13.27
CA LEU A 241 10.04 -1.04 14.68
C LEU A 241 11.28 -0.13 14.87
N GLN A 242 12.24 -0.20 13.96
CA GLN A 242 13.35 0.75 13.92
C GLN A 242 12.87 2.18 13.63
N GLN A 243 11.90 2.35 12.70
CA GLN A 243 11.31 3.67 12.47
C GLN A 243 10.52 4.16 13.70
N TYR A 244 9.79 3.25 14.37
CA TYR A 244 9.14 3.59 15.65
C TYR A 244 10.14 4.08 16.71
N ALA A 245 11.28 3.41 16.86
CA ALA A 245 12.34 3.84 17.79
C ALA A 245 12.92 5.22 17.45
N LYS A 246 12.92 5.61 16.17
CA LYS A 246 13.42 6.93 15.72
C LYS A 246 12.42 8.06 15.99
N GLU A 247 11.13 7.81 15.89
CA GLU A 247 10.09 8.81 16.09
C GLU A 247 9.62 8.90 17.55
N THR A 248 9.88 7.87 18.37
CA THR A 248 9.62 7.87 19.82
C THR A 248 10.95 7.89 20.60
N SER A 249 11.40 6.73 21.06
CA SER A 249 12.73 6.52 21.61
C SER A 249 13.14 5.05 21.54
N ARG A 250 14.45 4.79 21.56
CA ARG A 250 14.98 3.42 21.66
C ARG A 250 14.50 2.72 22.91
N GLU A 251 14.44 3.44 24.04
CA GLU A 251 13.97 2.88 25.30
C GLU A 251 12.50 2.43 25.21
N GLN A 252 11.62 3.27 24.66
CA GLN A 252 10.21 2.91 24.48
C GLN A 252 10.04 1.72 23.54
N CYS A 253 10.78 1.67 22.43
CA CYS A 253 10.80 0.54 21.52
C CYS A 253 11.26 -0.74 22.22
N ARG A 254 12.33 -0.67 23.01
CA ARG A 254 12.87 -1.80 23.78
C ARG A 254 11.86 -2.32 24.80
N GLN A 255 11.22 -1.43 25.55
CA GLN A 255 10.24 -1.81 26.56
C GLN A 255 9.01 -2.50 25.95
N LYS A 256 8.51 -2.02 24.80
CA LYS A 256 7.32 -2.58 24.16
C LYS A 256 7.60 -3.78 23.25
N TYR A 257 8.69 -3.72 22.49
CA TYR A 257 8.95 -4.66 21.38
C TYR A 257 10.30 -5.38 21.46
N GLY A 258 11.07 -5.17 22.54
CA GLY A 258 12.41 -5.74 22.67
C GLY A 258 12.41 -7.28 22.63
N GLU A 259 11.45 -7.92 23.29
CA GLU A 259 11.31 -9.38 23.25
C GLU A 259 10.92 -9.86 21.85
N LEU A 260 9.95 -9.21 21.19
CA LEU A 260 9.57 -9.54 19.82
C LEU A 260 10.75 -9.45 18.85
N LEU A 261 11.56 -8.40 18.97
CA LEU A 261 12.76 -8.24 18.13
C LEU A 261 13.78 -9.35 18.36
N LYS A 262 14.00 -9.75 19.61
CA LYS A 262 14.89 -10.87 19.96
C LYS A 262 14.35 -12.20 19.39
N ASP A 263 13.06 -12.44 19.54
CA ASP A 263 12.39 -13.64 19.02
C ASP A 263 12.52 -13.74 17.49
N ILE A 264 12.32 -12.64 16.77
CA ILE A 264 12.48 -12.60 15.30
C ILE A 264 13.93 -12.92 14.90
N ILE A 265 14.90 -12.27 15.51
CA ILE A 265 16.32 -12.52 15.21
C ILE A 265 16.71 -13.95 15.50
N GLU A 266 16.29 -14.49 16.64
CA GLU A 266 16.62 -15.87 17.03
C GLU A 266 15.92 -16.90 16.13
N PHE A 267 14.67 -16.66 15.72
CA PHE A 267 13.95 -17.48 14.76
C PHE A 267 14.72 -17.62 13.42
N ILE A 268 15.26 -16.52 12.92
CA ILE A 268 16.07 -16.53 11.70
C ILE A 268 17.43 -17.21 11.93
N ARG A 269 18.11 -16.92 13.03
CA ARG A 269 19.42 -17.53 13.38
C ARG A 269 19.32 -19.04 13.56
N GLN A 270 18.22 -19.53 14.14
CA GLN A 270 17.94 -20.97 14.32
C GLN A 270 17.49 -21.67 13.02
N ARG A 271 17.41 -20.94 11.90
CA ARG A 271 16.97 -21.50 10.60
C ARG A 271 15.58 -22.14 10.65
N LYS A 272 14.66 -21.56 11.45
CA LYS A 272 13.30 -22.08 11.62
C LYS A 272 12.34 -21.65 10.51
N HIS A 273 12.70 -20.65 9.73
CA HIS A 273 11.90 -20.22 8.59
C HIS A 273 11.99 -21.24 7.45
N GLU A 274 10.85 -21.62 6.87
CA GLU A 274 10.79 -22.65 5.81
C GLU A 274 11.59 -22.30 4.55
N ASN A 275 11.71 -21.02 4.24
CA ASN A 275 12.38 -20.53 3.03
C ASN A 275 13.29 -19.33 3.28
N LEU A 276 13.99 -19.29 4.41
CA LEU A 276 15.02 -18.29 4.68
C LEU A 276 16.14 -18.92 5.50
N PHE A 277 17.29 -19.10 4.88
CA PHE A 277 18.39 -19.91 5.44
C PHE A 277 19.63 -19.03 5.70
N LEU A 278 20.03 -18.94 6.97
CA LEU A 278 21.27 -18.29 7.33
C LEU A 278 22.44 -19.23 7.01
N HIS A 279 23.34 -18.81 6.12
CA HIS A 279 24.55 -19.54 5.75
C HIS A 279 25.75 -19.16 6.62
N GLU A 280 26.83 -19.96 6.55
CA GLU A 280 28.05 -19.77 7.36
C GLU A 280 28.76 -18.44 7.06
N ASN A 281 28.61 -17.92 5.85
CA ASN A 281 29.13 -16.60 5.47
C ASN A 281 28.28 -15.43 6.02
N GLY A 282 27.29 -15.72 6.85
CA GLY A 282 26.42 -14.72 7.48
C GLY A 282 25.31 -14.17 6.58
N LEU A 283 25.22 -14.58 5.32
CA LEU A 283 24.17 -14.15 4.40
C LEU A 283 22.93 -15.03 4.49
N LEU A 284 21.79 -14.42 4.19
CA LEU A 284 20.49 -15.10 4.06
C LEU A 284 20.29 -15.57 2.61
N TYR A 285 19.96 -16.83 2.48
CA TYR A 285 19.60 -17.50 1.24
C TYR A 285 18.10 -17.81 1.22
N ALA A 286 17.44 -17.61 0.08
CA ALA A 286 16.05 -17.98 -0.12
C ALA A 286 15.82 -18.58 -1.51
N ASN A 287 14.89 -19.53 -1.64
CA ASN A 287 14.57 -20.18 -2.91
C ASN A 287 13.33 -19.55 -3.54
N GLY A 288 13.52 -18.86 -4.65
CA GLY A 288 12.49 -18.21 -5.45
C GLY A 288 12.35 -18.76 -6.87
N THR A 289 12.89 -19.95 -7.13
CA THR A 289 12.87 -20.56 -8.47
C THR A 289 11.45 -20.82 -8.97
N ASP A 290 10.62 -21.41 -8.14
CA ASP A 290 9.25 -21.81 -8.48
C ASP A 290 8.16 -20.97 -7.82
N LYS A 291 8.52 -20.12 -6.86
CA LYS A 291 7.61 -19.25 -6.10
C LYS A 291 8.15 -17.83 -6.06
N ALA A 292 7.29 -16.85 -6.36
CA ALA A 292 7.63 -15.45 -6.18
C ALA A 292 7.67 -15.11 -4.69
N ILE A 293 8.85 -14.80 -4.16
CA ILE A 293 9.12 -14.64 -2.72
C ILE A 293 9.49 -13.21 -2.31
N THR A 294 9.69 -12.33 -3.26
CA THR A 294 10.05 -10.92 -3.02
C THR A 294 8.89 -9.99 -3.36
N TRP A 295 9.08 -8.69 -3.18
CA TRP A 295 8.11 -7.70 -3.64
C TRP A 295 7.93 -7.69 -5.16
N MET A 296 8.94 -8.17 -5.91
CA MET A 296 8.85 -8.42 -7.37
C MET A 296 8.15 -9.76 -7.61
N ASN A 297 6.85 -9.80 -7.33
CA ASN A 297 6.07 -11.03 -7.18
C ASN A 297 5.16 -11.38 -8.35
N SER A 298 5.38 -10.79 -9.52
CA SER A 298 4.60 -11.12 -10.71
C SER A 298 4.80 -12.56 -11.17
N THR A 299 3.70 -13.22 -11.51
CA THR A 299 3.71 -14.62 -11.99
C THR A 299 2.93 -14.74 -13.30
N VAL A 300 3.40 -15.62 -14.19
CA VAL A 300 2.68 -16.03 -15.41
C VAL A 300 2.57 -17.54 -15.41
N ASN A 301 1.37 -18.05 -15.59
CA ASN A 301 1.08 -19.50 -15.53
C ASN A 301 1.59 -20.17 -14.23
N GLY A 302 1.57 -19.44 -13.11
CA GLY A 302 2.02 -19.93 -11.81
C GLY A 302 3.53 -19.85 -11.58
N HIS A 303 4.33 -19.42 -12.54
CA HIS A 303 5.77 -19.27 -12.43
C HIS A 303 6.18 -17.80 -12.25
N PRO A 304 7.19 -17.49 -11.41
CA PRO A 304 7.71 -16.14 -11.29
C PRO A 304 8.21 -15.59 -12.63
N VAL A 305 7.85 -14.36 -12.96
CA VAL A 305 8.43 -13.65 -14.11
C VAL A 305 9.91 -13.35 -13.87
N ILE A 306 10.25 -13.10 -12.60
CA ILE A 306 11.61 -12.88 -12.14
C ILE A 306 11.88 -13.88 -11.02
N PRO A 307 12.48 -15.04 -11.33
CA PRO A 307 12.76 -16.08 -10.33
C PRO A 307 13.98 -15.70 -9.50
N ARG A 308 13.81 -14.77 -8.55
CA ARG A 308 14.89 -14.32 -7.66
C ARG A 308 15.16 -15.38 -6.60
N THR A 309 16.28 -16.04 -6.70
CA THR A 309 16.71 -17.13 -5.81
C THR A 309 18.16 -16.94 -5.37
N GLY A 310 18.54 -17.51 -4.25
CA GLY A 310 19.88 -17.40 -3.71
C GLY A 310 20.02 -16.30 -2.66
N TYR A 311 21.15 -15.62 -2.66
CA TYR A 311 21.37 -14.39 -1.88
C TYR A 311 20.70 -13.23 -2.59
N ILE A 312 19.67 -12.65 -1.99
CA ILE A 312 18.88 -11.54 -2.53
C ILE A 312 19.35 -10.25 -1.86
N VAL A 313 19.63 -9.22 -2.64
CA VAL A 313 20.35 -8.02 -2.17
C VAL A 313 19.61 -7.28 -1.05
N GLU A 314 18.30 -7.03 -1.22
CA GLU A 314 17.52 -6.32 -0.18
C GLU A 314 17.29 -7.17 1.08
N PHE A 315 17.19 -8.49 0.97
CA PHE A 315 17.07 -9.36 2.14
C PHE A 315 18.33 -9.25 3.02
N ASN A 316 19.50 -9.25 2.38
CA ASN A 316 20.77 -9.17 3.09
C ASN A 316 21.09 -7.75 3.58
N ALA A 317 20.61 -6.72 2.89
CA ALA A 317 20.66 -5.34 3.40
C ALA A 317 19.77 -5.16 4.65
N LEU A 318 18.52 -5.67 4.62
CA LEU A 318 17.61 -5.69 5.76
C LEU A 318 18.20 -6.50 6.94
N TRP A 319 18.77 -7.66 6.66
CA TRP A 319 19.39 -8.50 7.68
C TRP A 319 20.56 -7.82 8.39
N TYR A 320 21.48 -7.23 7.64
CA TYR A 320 22.56 -6.45 8.23
C TYR A 320 22.06 -5.33 9.11
N ASN A 321 21.06 -4.57 8.61
CA ASN A 321 20.43 -3.49 9.36
C ASN A 321 19.75 -4.00 10.62
N ALA A 322 19.03 -5.13 10.54
CA ALA A 322 18.35 -5.74 11.69
C ALA A 322 19.31 -6.19 12.78
N LEU A 323 20.40 -6.88 12.40
CA LEU A 323 21.45 -7.32 13.34
C LEU A 323 22.02 -6.14 14.13
N ARG A 324 22.42 -5.07 13.44
CA ARG A 324 23.02 -3.88 14.06
C ARG A 324 22.03 -3.13 14.95
N PHE A 325 20.80 -2.95 14.48
CA PHE A 325 19.76 -2.27 15.24
C PHE A 325 19.43 -3.01 16.54
N VAL A 326 19.24 -4.33 16.46
CA VAL A 326 18.91 -5.13 17.65
C VAL A 326 20.12 -5.26 18.57
N ALA A 327 21.35 -5.33 18.04
CA ALA A 327 22.58 -5.31 18.85
C ALA A 327 22.63 -4.03 19.71
N ASP A 328 22.36 -2.87 19.12
CA ASP A 328 22.32 -1.61 19.88
C ASP A 328 21.25 -1.62 21.00
N LEU A 329 20.03 -2.11 20.69
CA LEU A 329 18.96 -2.15 21.69
C LEU A 329 19.26 -3.10 22.85
N VAL A 330 19.78 -4.30 22.56
CA VAL A 330 20.08 -5.27 23.62
C VAL A 330 21.32 -4.87 24.43
N ARG A 331 22.24 -4.09 23.86
CA ARG A 331 23.38 -3.49 24.57
C ARG A 331 22.91 -2.44 25.57
N GLU A 332 21.97 -1.58 25.18
CA GLU A 332 21.32 -0.60 26.06
C GLU A 332 20.52 -1.28 27.19
N ASP A 333 20.05 -2.52 26.98
CA ASP A 333 19.40 -3.36 27.99
C ASP A 333 20.37 -4.09 28.94
N GLY A 334 21.67 -3.90 28.74
CA GLY A 334 22.72 -4.53 29.54
C GLY A 334 23.10 -5.97 29.09
N ASN A 335 22.47 -6.51 28.05
CA ASN A 335 22.82 -7.83 27.52
C ASN A 335 23.99 -7.73 26.52
N VAL A 336 25.17 -7.43 27.08
CA VAL A 336 26.40 -7.23 26.30
C VAL A 336 26.80 -8.48 25.51
N LEU A 337 26.62 -9.67 26.08
CA LEU A 337 26.98 -10.92 25.42
C LEU A 337 26.21 -11.14 24.12
N LEU A 338 24.89 -10.92 24.16
CA LEU A 338 24.06 -11.04 22.96
C LEU A 338 24.41 -9.94 21.95
N ALA A 339 24.60 -8.71 22.41
CA ALA A 339 24.96 -7.59 21.56
C ALA A 339 26.27 -7.85 20.81
N ASP A 340 27.30 -8.32 21.50
CA ASP A 340 28.60 -8.65 20.88
C ASP A 340 28.50 -9.81 19.88
N ALA A 341 27.65 -10.81 20.17
CA ALA A 341 27.39 -11.91 19.26
C ALA A 341 26.68 -11.44 17.96
N LEU A 342 25.70 -10.52 18.09
CA LEU A 342 25.00 -9.93 16.93
C LEU A 342 25.93 -9.03 16.11
N ASP A 343 26.78 -8.23 16.77
CA ASP A 343 27.78 -7.39 16.09
C ASP A 343 28.80 -8.24 15.34
N ALA A 344 29.32 -9.29 15.96
CA ALA A 344 30.24 -10.21 15.27
C ALA A 344 29.61 -10.85 14.03
N GLN A 345 28.34 -11.25 14.14
CA GLN A 345 27.59 -11.76 13.00
C GLN A 345 27.38 -10.69 11.91
N ALA A 346 27.04 -9.47 12.30
CA ALA A 346 26.90 -8.36 11.36
C ALA A 346 28.21 -8.05 10.62
N GLU A 347 29.36 -8.15 11.27
CA GLU A 347 30.68 -7.98 10.62
C GLU A 347 30.94 -9.05 9.55
N VAL A 348 30.62 -10.31 9.84
CA VAL A 348 30.73 -11.40 8.85
C VAL A 348 29.76 -11.14 7.68
N THR A 349 28.51 -10.82 7.98
CA THR A 349 27.48 -10.49 6.99
C THR A 349 27.91 -9.32 6.11
N GLY A 350 28.46 -8.25 6.70
CA GLY A 350 28.88 -7.05 5.98
C GLY A 350 30.03 -7.31 4.99
N LYS A 351 31.03 -8.11 5.39
CA LYS A 351 32.14 -8.53 4.51
C LYS A 351 31.61 -9.34 3.33
N SER A 352 30.85 -10.37 3.63
CA SER A 352 30.24 -11.23 2.59
C SER A 352 29.29 -10.48 1.68
N PHE A 353 28.55 -9.50 2.19
CA PHE A 353 27.67 -8.64 1.38
C PHE A 353 28.45 -7.90 0.30
N ILE A 354 29.58 -7.29 0.66
CA ILE A 354 30.43 -6.58 -0.30
C ILE A 354 31.05 -7.54 -1.31
N GLU A 355 31.56 -8.69 -0.84
CA GLU A 355 32.19 -9.70 -1.70
C GLU A 355 31.22 -10.31 -2.72
N VAL A 356 29.96 -10.54 -2.31
CA VAL A 356 28.96 -11.20 -3.14
C VAL A 356 28.24 -10.23 -4.07
N PHE A 357 27.86 -9.07 -3.57
CA PHE A 357 26.96 -8.19 -4.34
C PHE A 357 27.65 -7.08 -5.10
N ARG A 358 28.81 -6.56 -4.62
CA ARG A 358 29.45 -5.43 -5.26
C ARG A 358 30.22 -5.88 -6.51
N ASN A 359 29.87 -5.29 -7.65
CA ASN A 359 30.52 -5.58 -8.92
C ASN A 359 31.58 -4.51 -9.30
N GLU A 360 32.31 -4.76 -10.36
CA GLU A 360 33.39 -3.89 -10.87
C GLU A 360 32.88 -2.53 -11.39
N TYR A 361 31.57 -2.41 -11.72
CA TYR A 361 30.96 -1.17 -12.19
C TYR A 361 30.45 -0.28 -11.04
N GLY A 362 30.58 -0.73 -9.79
CA GLY A 362 30.23 0.05 -8.60
C GLY A 362 28.76 0.03 -8.19
N TYR A 363 27.95 -0.88 -8.75
CA TYR A 363 26.59 -1.15 -8.28
C TYR A 363 26.48 -2.55 -7.65
N LEU A 364 25.30 -2.91 -7.15
CA LEU A 364 25.09 -4.22 -6.52
C LEU A 364 24.30 -5.13 -7.45
N LEU A 365 24.73 -6.39 -7.54
CA LEU A 365 23.97 -7.46 -8.18
C LEU A 365 22.61 -7.62 -7.49
N ASP A 366 21.58 -7.94 -8.24
CA ASP A 366 20.21 -8.05 -7.70
C ASP A 366 20.05 -9.31 -6.85
N TYR A 367 20.54 -10.45 -7.35
CA TYR A 367 20.69 -11.69 -6.57
C TYR A 367 21.87 -12.53 -7.09
N VAL A 368 22.32 -13.47 -6.26
CA VAL A 368 23.41 -14.40 -6.57
C VAL A 368 23.05 -15.80 -6.08
N ASP A 369 23.08 -16.77 -6.99
CA ASP A 369 22.87 -18.20 -6.69
C ASP A 369 24.01 -19.05 -7.27
N GLY A 370 24.99 -19.37 -6.44
CA GLY A 370 26.22 -20.04 -6.86
C GLY A 370 26.96 -19.24 -7.94
N ASN A 371 27.02 -19.76 -9.15
CA ASN A 371 27.66 -19.10 -10.30
C ASN A 371 26.70 -18.21 -11.09
N MET A 372 25.41 -18.23 -10.79
CA MET A 372 24.42 -17.36 -11.43
C MET A 372 24.41 -16.01 -10.72
N MET A 373 24.64 -14.95 -11.46
CA MET A 373 24.65 -13.58 -10.97
C MET A 373 23.70 -12.73 -11.81
N ASP A 374 22.74 -12.07 -11.19
CA ASP A 374 21.89 -11.12 -11.92
C ASP A 374 22.53 -9.73 -11.98
N TRP A 375 23.04 -9.39 -13.14
CA TRP A 375 23.67 -8.11 -13.47
C TRP A 375 22.68 -7.01 -13.83
N SER A 376 21.40 -7.30 -13.79
CA SER A 376 20.35 -6.31 -14.09
C SER A 376 20.44 -5.14 -13.12
N VAL A 377 20.42 -3.92 -13.64
CA VAL A 377 20.33 -2.74 -12.79
C VAL A 377 18.88 -2.59 -12.35
N ARG A 378 18.62 -2.92 -11.08
CA ARG A 378 17.32 -2.89 -10.43
C ARG A 378 17.34 -1.99 -9.19
N PRO A 379 16.20 -1.47 -8.74
CA PRO A 379 16.15 -0.53 -7.61
C PRO A 379 16.47 -1.15 -6.25
N ASN A 380 16.49 -2.47 -6.13
CA ASN A 380 16.65 -3.19 -4.85
C ASN A 380 17.98 -2.86 -4.14
N MET A 381 19.01 -2.48 -4.89
CA MET A 381 20.30 -2.05 -4.33
C MET A 381 20.19 -0.76 -3.48
N ILE A 382 19.11 0.05 -3.66
CA ILE A 382 18.98 1.32 -2.95
C ILE A 382 18.74 1.13 -1.44
N PHE A 383 18.17 0.01 -1.04
CA PHE A 383 17.93 -0.29 0.37
C PHE A 383 19.23 -0.34 1.17
N ALA A 384 20.29 -0.93 0.60
CA ALA A 384 21.60 -0.95 1.23
C ALA A 384 22.21 0.46 1.43
N VAL A 385 21.77 1.45 0.67
CA VAL A 385 22.19 2.86 0.82
C VAL A 385 21.31 3.61 1.81
N ALA A 386 20.00 3.33 1.80
CA ALA A 386 18.99 4.06 2.56
C ALA A 386 18.95 3.68 4.05
N PHE A 387 19.22 2.43 4.41
CA PHE A 387 19.10 1.99 5.79
C PHE A 387 20.12 2.65 6.73
N ASP A 388 19.75 2.77 8.02
CA ASP A 388 20.58 3.40 9.05
C ASP A 388 21.92 2.66 9.20
N TYR A 389 21.87 1.33 9.23
CA TYR A 389 23.02 0.48 9.24
C TYR A 389 23.23 -0.16 7.86
N SER A 390 24.37 0.05 7.30
CA SER A 390 24.70 -0.36 5.93
C SER A 390 26.12 -0.93 5.91
N PRO A 391 26.35 -2.04 5.20
CA PRO A 391 27.69 -2.59 5.02
C PRO A 391 28.56 -1.74 4.09
N LEU A 392 27.95 -0.81 3.32
CA LEU A 392 28.64 0.02 2.34
C LEU A 392 29.26 1.26 2.98
N ASP A 393 30.47 1.61 2.60
CA ASP A 393 31.08 2.89 2.92
C ASP A 393 30.44 4.05 2.12
N ARG A 394 30.85 5.29 2.41
CA ARG A 394 30.26 6.49 1.77
C ARG A 394 30.51 6.52 0.26
N ALA A 395 31.68 6.10 -0.21
CA ALA A 395 32.04 6.11 -1.62
C ALA A 395 31.22 5.06 -2.38
N GLN A 396 31.10 3.88 -1.82
CA GLN A 396 30.29 2.78 -2.36
C GLN A 396 28.80 3.17 -2.42
N LYS A 397 28.25 3.76 -1.34
CA LYS A 397 26.88 4.29 -1.31
C LYS A 397 26.63 5.31 -2.42
N LYS A 398 27.59 6.21 -2.64
CA LYS A 398 27.49 7.21 -3.70
C LYS A 398 27.48 6.56 -5.09
N GLN A 399 28.34 5.56 -5.34
CA GLN A 399 28.38 4.86 -6.63
C GLN A 399 27.03 4.16 -6.92
N VAL A 400 26.45 3.45 -5.95
CA VAL A 400 25.15 2.81 -6.08
C VAL A 400 24.06 3.84 -6.35
N LEU A 401 24.04 4.95 -5.61
CA LEU A 401 23.06 6.02 -5.80
C LEU A 401 23.19 6.67 -7.18
N ASP A 402 24.40 6.95 -7.66
CA ASP A 402 24.65 7.56 -8.97
C ASP A 402 24.13 6.66 -10.11
N ILE A 403 24.32 5.36 -10.02
CA ILE A 403 23.78 4.40 -10.99
C ILE A 403 22.25 4.35 -10.92
N ALA A 404 21.66 4.26 -9.72
CA ALA A 404 20.22 4.29 -9.56
C ALA A 404 19.60 5.59 -10.13
N THR A 405 20.23 6.73 -9.88
CA THR A 405 19.79 8.02 -10.44
C THR A 405 19.83 8.03 -11.97
N LYS A 406 20.92 7.56 -12.54
CA LYS A 406 21.15 7.59 -13.99
C LYS A 406 20.24 6.62 -14.75
N GLU A 407 20.03 5.42 -14.23
CA GLU A 407 19.38 4.33 -14.94
C GLU A 407 17.89 4.17 -14.59
N LEU A 408 17.50 4.51 -13.35
CA LEU A 408 16.19 4.11 -12.83
C LEU A 408 15.26 5.30 -12.50
N LEU A 409 15.82 6.48 -12.20
CA LEU A 409 15.00 7.61 -11.76
C LEU A 409 14.07 8.11 -12.86
N THR A 410 12.80 8.29 -12.52
CA THR A 410 11.78 8.97 -13.33
C THR A 410 11.08 10.04 -12.50
N PRO A 411 10.30 10.96 -13.10
CA PRO A 411 9.49 11.92 -12.34
C PRO A 411 8.41 11.26 -11.46
N LYS A 412 8.11 9.97 -11.65
CA LYS A 412 6.99 9.27 -11.02
C LYS A 412 7.41 8.10 -10.12
N GLY A 413 8.70 7.81 -10.00
CA GLY A 413 9.20 6.67 -9.23
C GLY A 413 10.52 6.14 -9.74
N LEU A 414 11.03 5.06 -9.14
CA LEU A 414 12.16 4.32 -9.70
C LEU A 414 11.66 3.21 -10.62
N ARG A 415 12.28 3.09 -11.80
CA ARG A 415 12.08 1.95 -12.68
C ARG A 415 12.50 0.66 -12.00
N THR A 416 11.77 -0.40 -12.22
CA THR A 416 12.07 -1.75 -11.71
C THR A 416 13.18 -2.45 -12.48
N LEU A 417 13.53 -1.94 -13.66
CA LEU A 417 14.62 -2.42 -14.50
C LEU A 417 15.16 -1.25 -15.34
N SER A 418 16.49 -1.21 -15.53
CA SER A 418 17.11 -0.23 -16.42
C SER A 418 16.69 -0.44 -17.88
N PRO A 419 16.46 0.66 -18.63
CA PRO A 419 16.18 0.59 -20.07
C PRO A 419 17.28 -0.08 -20.91
N LYS A 420 18.48 -0.25 -20.36
CA LYS A 420 19.61 -0.92 -21.01
C LYS A 420 19.64 -2.42 -20.78
N SER A 421 18.85 -2.92 -19.84
CA SER A 421 18.79 -4.35 -19.53
C SER A 421 17.91 -5.11 -20.52
N GLY A 422 18.30 -6.34 -20.84
CA GLY A 422 17.44 -7.24 -21.59
C GLY A 422 16.12 -7.49 -20.88
N GLY A 423 15.02 -7.60 -21.64
CA GLY A 423 13.69 -7.79 -21.08
C GLY A 423 13.01 -6.53 -20.56
N TYR A 424 13.59 -5.33 -20.80
CA TYR A 424 12.95 -4.07 -20.43
C TYR A 424 11.58 -3.93 -21.09
N ASN A 425 10.54 -3.83 -20.27
CA ASN A 425 9.14 -3.71 -20.67
C ASN A 425 8.44 -2.68 -19.77
N PRO A 426 8.49 -1.38 -20.15
CA PRO A 426 8.09 -0.29 -19.27
C PRO A 426 6.59 0.00 -19.22
N ASN A 427 5.78 -0.57 -20.13
CA ASN A 427 4.37 -0.22 -20.27
C ASN A 427 3.46 -1.30 -19.67
N TYR A 428 2.71 -0.93 -18.64
CA TYR A 428 1.75 -1.82 -17.98
C TYR A 428 0.38 -1.75 -18.66
N VAL A 429 0.25 -2.37 -19.82
CA VAL A 429 -0.92 -2.28 -20.70
C VAL A 429 -1.33 -3.64 -21.28
N GLY A 430 -2.55 -3.73 -21.82
CA GLY A 430 -3.06 -4.90 -22.50
C GLY A 430 -3.59 -5.98 -21.54
N PRO A 431 -3.78 -7.22 -22.06
CA PRO A 431 -4.27 -8.36 -21.29
C PRO A 431 -3.39 -8.71 -20.09
N GLN A 432 -3.95 -9.47 -19.12
CA GLN A 432 -3.30 -9.83 -17.87
C GLN A 432 -1.87 -10.34 -18.06
N ILE A 433 -1.66 -11.30 -18.94
CA ILE A 433 -0.33 -11.90 -19.18
C ILE A 433 0.70 -10.84 -19.62
N GLN A 434 0.32 -9.90 -20.48
CA GLN A 434 1.24 -8.83 -20.92
C GLN A 434 1.59 -7.89 -19.78
N ARG A 435 0.60 -7.55 -18.94
CA ARG A 435 0.82 -6.73 -17.77
C ARG A 435 1.69 -7.42 -16.73
N ASP A 436 1.47 -8.73 -16.50
CA ASP A 436 2.28 -9.50 -15.55
C ASP A 436 3.75 -9.56 -15.97
N TYR A 437 4.03 -9.67 -17.26
CA TYR A 437 5.39 -9.57 -17.80
C TYR A 437 6.01 -8.17 -17.65
N ALA A 438 5.21 -7.11 -17.65
CA ALA A 438 5.69 -5.74 -17.50
C ALA A 438 5.86 -5.30 -16.04
N TYR A 439 5.14 -5.92 -15.11
CA TYR A 439 4.88 -5.43 -13.76
C TYR A 439 6.14 -5.04 -12.96
N HIS A 440 7.24 -5.78 -13.12
CA HIS A 440 8.53 -5.48 -12.50
C HIS A 440 9.69 -5.49 -13.52
N GLN A 441 9.41 -5.19 -14.78
CA GLN A 441 10.40 -5.22 -15.86
C GLN A 441 10.61 -3.86 -16.53
N GLY A 442 10.43 -2.78 -15.78
CA GLY A 442 10.69 -1.43 -16.29
C GLY A 442 9.65 -0.39 -15.87
N THR A 443 8.51 -0.79 -15.31
CA THR A 443 7.53 0.11 -14.70
C THR A 443 8.14 0.89 -13.54
N ALA A 444 7.63 2.09 -13.27
CA ALA A 444 8.14 2.95 -12.20
C ALA A 444 7.23 2.88 -10.96
N TRP A 445 7.85 2.75 -9.78
CA TRP A 445 7.16 2.58 -8.52
C TRP A 445 7.48 3.72 -7.54
N PRO A 446 6.48 4.51 -7.11
CA PRO A 446 6.68 5.66 -6.23
C PRO A 446 7.23 5.33 -4.85
N TRP A 447 6.86 4.20 -4.23
CA TRP A 447 7.34 3.86 -2.89
C TRP A 447 8.86 3.74 -2.80
N LEU A 448 9.51 3.31 -3.87
CA LEU A 448 10.97 3.25 -3.95
C LEU A 448 11.62 4.65 -3.88
N MET A 449 10.86 5.70 -4.23
CA MET A 449 11.34 7.08 -4.10
C MET A 449 11.59 7.47 -2.66
N GLY A 450 10.83 6.92 -1.71
CA GLY A 450 11.06 7.17 -0.29
C GLY A 450 12.48 6.76 0.13
N PHE A 451 12.86 5.55 -0.17
CA PHE A 451 14.20 5.04 0.12
C PHE A 451 15.28 5.74 -0.72
N TYR A 452 15.00 6.02 -1.99
CA TYR A 452 15.93 6.76 -2.84
C TYR A 452 16.21 8.17 -2.30
N MET A 453 15.18 8.91 -1.91
CA MET A 453 15.32 10.26 -1.37
C MET A 453 16.03 10.26 -0.01
N GLU A 454 15.75 9.28 0.84
CA GLU A 454 16.49 9.11 2.09
C GLU A 454 17.98 8.82 1.83
N ALA A 455 18.28 7.91 0.89
CA ALA A 455 19.65 7.62 0.46
C ALA A 455 20.34 8.89 -0.09
N TYR A 456 19.63 9.68 -0.87
CA TYR A 456 20.14 10.93 -1.43
C TYR A 456 20.48 11.94 -0.34
N LEU A 457 19.58 12.14 0.64
CA LEU A 457 19.82 13.02 1.80
C LEU A 457 20.98 12.54 2.68
N ARG A 458 21.16 11.24 2.85
CA ARG A 458 22.28 10.69 3.63
C ARG A 458 23.64 11.08 3.02
N ILE A 459 23.71 11.15 1.69
CA ILE A 459 24.95 11.47 0.96
C ILE A 459 25.15 12.98 0.81
N TYR A 460 24.11 13.70 0.36
CA TYR A 460 24.21 15.10 -0.04
C TYR A 460 23.75 16.09 1.05
N LYS A 461 23.08 15.61 2.12
CA LYS A 461 22.63 16.47 3.23
C LYS A 461 21.79 17.65 2.70
N MET A 462 21.97 18.83 3.26
CA MET A 462 21.29 20.07 2.86
C MET A 462 21.38 20.40 1.36
N SER A 463 22.49 20.06 0.71
CA SER A 463 22.64 20.32 -0.74
C SER A 463 21.72 19.47 -1.62
N GLY A 464 21.12 18.42 -1.08
CA GLY A 464 20.17 17.55 -1.77
C GLY A 464 18.71 18.01 -1.71
N LEU A 465 18.35 18.93 -0.82
CA LEU A 465 16.94 19.28 -0.54
C LEU A 465 16.19 19.75 -1.79
N SER A 466 16.71 20.75 -2.50
CA SER A 466 16.00 21.29 -3.67
C SER A 466 15.85 20.30 -4.83
N PHE A 467 16.71 19.28 -4.89
CA PHE A 467 16.54 18.20 -5.85
C PHE A 467 15.35 17.32 -5.47
N ILE A 468 15.23 16.95 -4.20
CA ILE A 468 14.14 16.10 -3.68
C ILE A 468 12.80 16.82 -3.78
N GLU A 469 12.72 18.10 -3.40
CA GLU A 469 11.51 18.91 -3.54
C GLU A 469 10.99 18.91 -4.98
N ARG A 470 11.89 19.06 -5.95
CA ARG A 470 11.51 19.01 -7.38
C ARG A 470 11.01 17.64 -7.82
N GLN A 471 11.52 16.54 -7.24
CA GLN A 471 10.99 15.21 -7.54
C GLN A 471 9.56 15.02 -7.01
N LEU A 472 9.24 15.59 -5.85
CA LEU A 472 7.90 15.51 -5.26
C LEU A 472 6.84 16.25 -6.09
N ILE A 473 7.17 17.34 -6.74
CA ILE A 473 6.27 18.08 -7.66
C ILE A 473 5.72 17.13 -8.73
N GLY A 474 6.54 16.24 -9.26
CA GLY A 474 6.10 15.25 -10.25
C GLY A 474 4.98 14.30 -9.76
N LEU A 475 4.82 14.13 -8.46
CA LEU A 475 3.76 13.29 -7.87
C LEU A 475 2.51 14.10 -7.50
N GLU A 476 2.64 15.40 -7.22
CA GLU A 476 1.52 16.27 -6.84
C GLU A 476 0.45 16.35 -7.94
N ASP A 477 0.85 16.45 -9.19
CA ASP A 477 -0.07 16.50 -10.34
C ASP A 477 -0.96 15.24 -10.43
N GLU A 478 -0.48 14.09 -9.94
CA GLU A 478 -1.21 12.82 -10.01
C GLU A 478 -2.43 12.76 -9.09
N LEU A 479 -2.51 13.60 -8.08
CA LEU A 479 -3.63 13.62 -7.13
C LEU A 479 -5.00 13.90 -7.76
N THR A 480 -5.01 14.35 -9.01
CA THR A 480 -6.24 14.69 -9.75
C THR A 480 -6.42 13.88 -11.05
N ILE A 481 -5.44 13.04 -11.42
CA ILE A 481 -5.43 12.36 -12.72
C ILE A 481 -5.92 10.93 -12.61
N HIS A 482 -5.24 10.08 -11.83
CA HIS A 482 -5.56 8.65 -11.75
C HIS A 482 -6.53 8.33 -10.62
N CYS A 483 -6.32 8.93 -9.46
CA CYS A 483 -7.21 8.89 -8.31
C CYS A 483 -7.28 10.26 -7.64
N ILE A 484 -8.41 10.59 -7.04
CA ILE A 484 -8.54 11.86 -6.31
C ILE A 484 -7.80 11.77 -4.97
N SER A 485 -6.82 12.64 -4.80
CA SER A 485 -6.05 12.81 -3.55
C SER A 485 -5.28 11.56 -3.09
N SER A 486 -4.92 10.66 -4.01
CA SER A 486 -4.11 9.47 -3.73
C SER A 486 -3.15 9.16 -4.87
N LEU A 487 -2.26 8.19 -4.65
CA LEU A 487 -1.26 7.75 -5.63
C LEU A 487 -1.59 6.35 -6.15
N PRO A 488 -1.52 6.12 -7.48
CA PRO A 488 -1.73 4.80 -8.05
C PRO A 488 -0.59 3.85 -7.68
N GLU A 489 -0.80 2.56 -7.91
CA GLU A 489 0.15 1.50 -7.57
C GLU A 489 1.51 1.67 -8.27
N LEU A 490 1.49 1.94 -9.55
CA LEU A 490 2.69 2.08 -10.38
C LEU A 490 2.44 3.02 -11.56
N PHE A 491 3.52 3.34 -12.27
CA PHE A 491 3.48 4.12 -13.51
C PHE A 491 4.18 3.38 -14.64
N ASP A 492 3.77 3.66 -15.87
CA ASP A 492 4.58 3.28 -17.02
C ASP A 492 5.99 3.86 -16.86
N GLY A 493 7.02 3.10 -17.20
CA GLY A 493 8.42 3.51 -17.02
C GLY A 493 8.94 4.49 -18.07
N ASN A 494 8.17 4.73 -19.15
CA ASN A 494 8.48 5.68 -20.22
C ASN A 494 7.42 6.79 -20.30
N PRO A 495 7.77 7.96 -20.85
CA PRO A 495 6.79 9.02 -21.09
C PRO A 495 5.57 8.54 -21.87
N PRO A 496 4.36 8.99 -21.51
CA PRO A 496 4.05 10.08 -20.58
C PRO A 496 3.93 9.64 -19.11
N PHE A 497 4.46 8.49 -18.70
CA PHE A 497 4.44 7.97 -17.32
C PHE A 497 3.02 7.88 -16.75
N LYS A 498 2.12 7.18 -17.45
CA LYS A 498 0.73 7.01 -17.00
C LYS A 498 0.64 6.19 -15.73
N GLY A 499 -0.21 6.62 -14.78
CA GLY A 499 -0.58 5.85 -13.61
C GLY A 499 -1.30 4.56 -13.99
N ARG A 500 -1.00 3.45 -13.30
CA ARG A 500 -1.49 2.11 -13.60
C ARG A 500 -1.76 1.32 -12.30
N GLY A 501 -2.35 0.15 -12.47
CA GLY A 501 -2.65 -0.77 -11.36
C GLY A 501 -3.77 -0.27 -10.47
N ALA A 502 -3.67 -0.55 -9.16
CA ALA A 502 -4.62 -0.07 -8.16
C ALA A 502 -4.65 1.46 -8.13
N VAL A 503 -5.85 2.03 -8.00
CA VAL A 503 -6.04 3.50 -8.04
C VAL A 503 -5.45 4.22 -6.83
N SER A 504 -5.28 3.49 -5.72
CA SER A 504 -4.73 4.01 -4.46
C SER A 504 -3.89 2.92 -3.81
N PHE A 505 -2.62 3.20 -3.52
CA PHE A 505 -1.68 2.19 -3.04
C PHE A 505 -0.94 2.66 -1.79
N ALA A 506 -1.02 1.86 -0.73
CA ALA A 506 -0.58 2.23 0.61
C ALA A 506 0.91 2.56 0.69
N MET A 507 1.78 1.71 0.14
CA MET A 507 3.23 1.94 0.18
C MET A 507 3.63 3.25 -0.50
N ASN A 508 2.96 3.63 -1.60
CA ASN A 508 3.28 4.87 -2.31
C ASN A 508 2.92 6.11 -1.48
N VAL A 509 1.72 6.12 -0.89
CA VAL A 509 1.28 7.21 -0.01
C VAL A 509 2.18 7.29 1.23
N ALA A 510 2.45 6.14 1.84
CA ALA A 510 3.29 6.03 3.05
C ALA A 510 4.70 6.58 2.84
N GLU A 511 5.37 6.16 1.77
CA GLU A 511 6.75 6.55 1.55
C GLU A 511 6.90 8.02 1.15
N VAL A 512 5.91 8.58 0.43
CA VAL A 512 5.90 10.03 0.16
C VAL A 512 5.67 10.82 1.46
N LEU A 513 4.74 10.40 2.33
CA LEU A 513 4.54 11.03 3.65
C LEU A 513 5.79 10.93 4.53
N ARG A 514 6.47 9.77 4.53
CA ARG A 514 7.71 9.58 5.28
C ARG A 514 8.80 10.55 4.82
N ILE A 515 8.93 10.78 3.52
CA ILE A 515 9.87 11.77 2.98
C ILE A 515 9.48 13.21 3.32
N LEU A 516 8.20 13.56 3.23
CA LEU A 516 7.73 14.89 3.66
C LEU A 516 8.05 15.16 5.13
N LYS A 517 7.86 14.14 6.01
CA LYS A 517 8.28 14.22 7.41
C LYS A 517 9.79 14.36 7.57
N LEU A 518 10.57 13.63 6.78
CA LEU A 518 12.03 13.72 6.81
C LEU A 518 12.50 15.12 6.37
N LEU A 519 11.91 15.69 5.32
CA LEU A 519 12.24 17.04 4.85
C LEU A 519 11.91 18.11 5.89
N SER A 520 10.85 17.95 6.68
CA SER A 520 10.48 18.91 7.73
C SER A 520 11.51 19.02 8.87
N LYS A 521 12.45 18.07 8.96
CA LYS A 521 13.55 18.05 9.94
C LYS A 521 14.79 18.84 9.48
N TYR A 522 14.80 19.31 8.21
CA TYR A 522 15.89 20.12 7.63
C TYR A 522 15.50 21.57 7.49
#